data_7b08c944a23e0fe50b3cb6e64e8f2ceb
#
_entry.id   7b08c944a23e0fe50b3cb6e64e8f2ceb
#
_cell.length_a   1.000
_cell.length_b   1.000
_cell.length_c   1.000
_cell.angle_alpha   90.00
_cell.angle_beta   90.00
_cell.angle_gamma   90.00
#
_symmetry.space_group_name_H-M   'P 1'
#
loop_
_entity.id
_entity.type
_entity.pdbx_description
1 polymer ?
#
loop_
_entity_poly.entity_id
_entity_poly.type
_entity_poly.pdbx_seq_one_letter_code
_entity_poly.pdbx_strand_id
1 'polypeptide(L)'
;IRFALGKQPFGDSAQKQHSAIIKTNLGNGTLVQLQVRSAMMQGRTFTISRKFGGKSIVTDSEGKVSSYTPDDLLPRLELYGQNEIYEMTRDIHSRNRLVERFLEGDHSKYDVIIDKVLSRLEESSITILNALEQKAEIELEVARLPKLLEQAEQFKQLGLDEKLKIVPLLEKEKQLSLRHQEELSRVKDVLQKLKDSLPDLAYLDDGVINVMPHHSLFLQQRDVLQRAQEQLSTLVQHIDETLQRSFAELAPLQLELSDLIGAEEAQLEKAFKDIPASQGKSGRQIGAEYQILLRQIASIRPKATELENWQKQLDELYQQRKRHLLELIQARAQRSAALAKSVKRLNRRLDEKVRLNLQPEGNRQPLLHFLEQCNLEGVGSRRLAWVLEHDFSPENLVESIRLGEQALHNAGWGITPTVIQALLRLSEKQLLELEALSLPDTMQIELNVMHDGGGVLWRPIDELSTGQQCTAVLHLLLLDNKDPLILDQPEDNLDNAFIAERIVTELRRAKLSRQFLFATHNANIPVFGDAEWIGVLSVEEGKGRILPEQQGAIDLPEIQCLAANILEGGQSAFNQRREKYGFK
;
A
#
# COMPACT_ATOMS: atom_id res chain seq x y z
N ILE A 1 -19.06 -28.27 6.64
CA ILE A 1 -17.72 -27.88 7.17
C ILE A 1 -17.56 -26.36 7.12
N ARG A 2 -17.67 -25.73 5.96
CA ARG A 2 -17.49 -24.27 5.76
C ARG A 2 -18.34 -23.43 6.73
N PHE A 3 -19.62 -23.79 6.90
CA PHE A 3 -20.50 -23.12 7.83
C PHE A 3 -19.99 -23.21 9.27
N ALA A 4 -19.61 -24.40 9.75
CA ALA A 4 -19.09 -24.57 11.11
C ALA A 4 -17.84 -23.74 11.39
N LEU A 5 -16.95 -23.63 10.41
CA LEU A 5 -15.71 -22.86 10.48
C LEU A 5 -15.93 -21.34 10.39
N GLY A 6 -17.09 -20.90 9.92
CA GLY A 6 -17.38 -19.47 9.69
C GLY A 6 -16.68 -18.87 8.46
N LYS A 7 -16.11 -19.71 7.58
CA LYS A 7 -15.41 -19.26 6.38
C LYS A 7 -16.38 -18.90 5.26
N GLN A 8 -16.10 -17.82 4.56
CA GLN A 8 -16.87 -17.40 3.38
C GLN A 8 -16.29 -18.03 2.11
N PRO A 9 -17.13 -18.35 1.11
CA PRO A 9 -16.66 -18.73 -0.21
C PRO A 9 -15.91 -17.61 -0.92
N PHE A 10 -15.06 -17.99 -1.85
CA PHE A 10 -14.40 -17.05 -2.73
C PHE A 10 -15.34 -16.64 -3.89
N GLY A 11 -15.43 -15.34 -4.18
CA GLY A 11 -16.26 -14.76 -5.24
C GLY A 11 -17.72 -14.53 -4.84
N ASP A 12 -18.31 -13.48 -5.40
CA ASP A 12 -19.70 -13.04 -5.07
C ASP A 12 -20.76 -14.08 -5.43
N SER A 13 -20.56 -14.79 -6.55
CA SER A 13 -21.49 -15.84 -7.00
C SER A 13 -21.53 -17.01 -6.02
N ALA A 14 -20.37 -17.51 -5.62
CA ALA A 14 -20.25 -18.60 -4.66
C ALA A 14 -20.77 -18.20 -3.26
N GLN A 15 -20.57 -16.96 -2.84
CA GLN A 15 -21.11 -16.44 -1.57
C GLN A 15 -22.65 -16.40 -1.58
N LYS A 16 -23.26 -15.94 -2.67
CA LYS A 16 -24.73 -15.93 -2.83
C LYS A 16 -25.30 -17.33 -2.83
N GLN A 17 -24.70 -18.27 -3.58
CA GLN A 17 -25.12 -19.67 -3.62
C GLN A 17 -24.99 -20.33 -2.23
N HIS A 18 -23.84 -20.17 -1.56
CA HIS A 18 -23.62 -20.71 -0.22
C HIS A 18 -24.64 -20.16 0.79
N SER A 19 -24.89 -18.85 0.74
CA SER A 19 -25.89 -18.21 1.62
C SER A 19 -27.29 -18.74 1.36
N ALA A 20 -27.66 -18.99 0.11
CA ALA A 20 -28.94 -19.58 -0.25
C ALA A 20 -29.08 -21.02 0.26
N ILE A 21 -28.04 -21.86 0.05
CA ILE A 21 -28.00 -23.24 0.57
C ILE A 21 -28.14 -23.26 2.09
N ILE A 22 -27.40 -22.41 2.81
CA ILE A 22 -27.45 -22.32 4.26
C ILE A 22 -28.87 -21.91 4.73
N LYS A 23 -29.48 -20.90 4.11
CA LYS A 23 -30.83 -20.43 4.47
C LYS A 23 -31.90 -21.50 4.19
N THR A 24 -31.76 -22.26 3.10
CA THR A 24 -32.75 -23.28 2.73
C THR A 24 -32.66 -24.52 3.61
N ASN A 25 -31.44 -24.94 3.99
CA ASN A 25 -31.22 -26.22 4.65
C ASN A 25 -31.03 -26.10 6.18
N LEU A 26 -30.66 -24.94 6.68
CA LEU A 26 -30.45 -24.73 8.12
C LEU A 26 -31.54 -23.83 8.68
N GLY A 27 -32.42 -24.41 9.51
CA GLY A 27 -33.44 -23.66 10.25
C GLY A 27 -32.97 -23.18 11.64
N ASN A 28 -33.84 -22.41 12.31
CA ASN A 28 -33.59 -21.97 13.69
C ASN A 28 -33.38 -23.17 14.60
N GLY A 29 -32.30 -23.12 15.39
CA GLY A 29 -31.92 -24.22 16.31
C GLY A 29 -30.98 -25.26 15.68
N THR A 30 -30.71 -25.25 14.39
CA THR A 30 -29.72 -26.13 13.77
C THR A 30 -28.33 -25.86 14.32
N LEU A 31 -27.71 -26.92 14.86
CA LEU A 31 -26.33 -26.91 15.34
C LEU A 31 -25.47 -27.78 14.43
N VAL A 32 -24.40 -27.20 13.89
CA VAL A 32 -23.38 -27.92 13.14
C VAL A 32 -22.14 -28.04 14.01
N GLN A 33 -21.66 -29.27 14.19
CA GLN A 33 -20.46 -29.57 14.98
C GLN A 33 -19.42 -30.24 14.09
N LEU A 34 -18.19 -29.83 14.27
CA LEU A 34 -17.02 -30.37 13.57
C LEU A 34 -15.95 -30.70 14.60
N GLN A 35 -15.58 -31.96 14.69
CA GLN A 35 -14.48 -32.41 15.53
C GLN A 35 -13.17 -32.33 14.74
N VAL A 36 -12.18 -31.64 15.29
CA VAL A 36 -10.88 -31.42 14.67
C VAL A 36 -9.75 -31.80 15.62
N ARG A 37 -8.69 -32.37 15.05
CA ARG A 37 -7.44 -32.63 15.75
C ARG A 37 -6.38 -31.69 15.22
N SER A 38 -5.94 -30.74 16.04
CA SER A 38 -5.01 -29.69 15.60
C SER A 38 -3.56 -30.11 15.81
N ALA A 39 -2.79 -30.15 14.69
CA ALA A 39 -1.34 -30.36 14.76
C ALA A 39 -0.63 -29.19 15.45
N MET A 40 -1.13 -27.98 15.31
CA MET A 40 -0.61 -26.78 15.98
C MET A 40 -0.76 -26.86 17.50
N MET A 41 -1.79 -27.56 17.99
CA MET A 41 -2.06 -27.79 19.41
C MET A 41 -1.59 -29.19 19.86
N GLN A 42 -0.46 -29.64 19.32
CA GLN A 42 0.16 -30.94 19.71
C GLN A 42 -0.79 -32.16 19.57
N GLY A 43 -1.64 -32.14 18.57
CA GLY A 43 -2.57 -33.24 18.30
C GLY A 43 -3.79 -33.30 19.23
N ARG A 44 -4.08 -32.26 20.01
CA ARG A 44 -5.29 -32.18 20.84
C ARG A 44 -6.54 -32.10 19.98
N THR A 45 -7.61 -32.68 20.48
CA THR A 45 -8.93 -32.70 19.84
C THR A 45 -9.78 -31.54 20.36
N PHE A 46 -10.45 -30.85 19.44
CA PHE A 46 -11.39 -29.77 19.71
C PHE A 46 -12.68 -29.99 18.95
N THR A 47 -13.78 -29.48 19.47
CA THR A 47 -15.07 -29.45 18.76
C THR A 47 -15.40 -28.00 18.39
N ILE A 48 -15.53 -27.74 17.09
CA ILE A 48 -16.01 -26.46 16.57
C ILE A 48 -17.51 -26.60 16.36
N SER A 49 -18.29 -25.77 17.03
CA SER A 49 -19.75 -25.78 16.94
C SER A 49 -20.29 -24.42 16.51
N ARG A 50 -21.30 -24.42 15.62
CA ARG A 50 -21.98 -23.22 15.18
C ARG A 50 -23.47 -23.44 15.07
N LYS A 51 -24.23 -22.59 15.74
CA LYS A 51 -25.70 -22.51 15.58
C LYS A 51 -26.05 -21.61 14.38
N PHE A 52 -27.17 -21.90 13.73
CA PHE A 52 -27.69 -21.03 12.69
C PHE A 52 -27.92 -19.62 13.26
N GLY A 53 -27.39 -18.60 12.58
CA GLY A 53 -27.39 -17.20 13.04
C GLY A 53 -26.33 -16.83 14.08
N GLY A 54 -25.54 -17.81 14.60
CA GLY A 54 -24.51 -17.59 15.61
C GLY A 54 -23.09 -17.58 15.06
N LYS A 55 -22.13 -17.27 15.94
CA LYS A 55 -20.69 -17.39 15.68
C LYS A 55 -20.21 -18.81 15.97
N SER A 56 -19.06 -19.18 15.40
CA SER A 56 -18.39 -20.45 15.71
C SER A 56 -17.80 -20.42 17.12
N ILE A 57 -18.01 -21.48 17.88
CA ILE A 57 -17.51 -21.66 19.25
C ILE A 57 -16.61 -22.88 19.24
N VAL A 58 -15.45 -22.77 19.83
CA VAL A 58 -14.48 -23.86 20.01
C VAL A 58 -14.56 -24.39 21.44
N THR A 59 -14.70 -25.71 21.61
CA THR A 59 -14.62 -26.38 22.88
C THR A 59 -13.50 -27.43 22.87
N ASP A 60 -12.87 -27.64 24.02
CA ASP A 60 -11.86 -28.69 24.18
C ASP A 60 -12.49 -30.09 24.32
N SER A 61 -11.67 -31.12 24.54
CA SER A 61 -12.11 -32.51 24.74
C SER A 61 -12.96 -32.71 25.98
N GLU A 62 -12.93 -31.79 26.95
CA GLU A 62 -13.73 -31.84 28.19
C GLU A 62 -15.05 -31.05 28.04
N GLY A 63 -15.29 -30.45 26.87
CA GLY A 63 -16.50 -29.65 26.60
C GLY A 63 -16.41 -28.22 27.12
N LYS A 64 -15.25 -27.75 27.60
CA LYS A 64 -15.03 -26.38 28.06
C LYS A 64 -14.80 -25.45 26.89
N VAL A 65 -15.45 -24.29 26.89
CA VAL A 65 -15.26 -23.26 25.84
C VAL A 65 -13.83 -22.74 25.91
N SER A 66 -13.18 -22.78 24.77
CA SER A 66 -11.83 -22.25 24.56
C SER A 66 -11.85 -20.83 23.99
N SER A 67 -10.79 -20.08 24.23
CA SER A 67 -10.56 -18.77 23.60
C SER A 67 -10.05 -18.88 22.16
N TYR A 68 -9.71 -20.06 21.69
CA TYR A 68 -9.23 -20.27 20.32
C TYR A 68 -10.34 -20.07 19.29
N THR A 69 -9.94 -19.58 18.13
CA THR A 69 -10.80 -19.51 16.94
C THR A 69 -10.56 -20.74 16.04
N PRO A 70 -11.43 -21.04 15.07
CA PRO A 70 -11.16 -22.08 14.08
C PRO A 70 -9.84 -21.87 13.32
N ASP A 71 -9.45 -20.63 13.04
CA ASP A 71 -8.21 -20.30 12.34
C ASP A 71 -6.97 -20.54 13.20
N ASP A 72 -7.05 -20.42 14.53
CA ASP A 72 -5.95 -20.79 15.43
C ASP A 72 -5.69 -22.29 15.44
N LEU A 73 -6.73 -23.11 15.24
CA LEU A 73 -6.63 -24.56 15.21
C LEU A 73 -6.14 -25.10 13.87
N LEU A 74 -6.58 -24.47 12.77
CA LEU A 74 -6.34 -24.89 11.39
C LEU A 74 -5.97 -23.67 10.53
N PRO A 75 -4.79 -23.06 10.76
CA PRO A 75 -4.43 -21.78 10.12
C PRO A 75 -4.23 -21.88 8.59
N ARG A 76 -3.87 -23.07 8.11
CA ARG A 76 -3.61 -23.32 6.68
C ARG A 76 -4.66 -24.22 6.03
N LEU A 77 -5.84 -24.37 6.68
CA LEU A 77 -6.94 -25.13 6.10
C LEU A 77 -7.39 -24.49 4.78
N GLU A 78 -7.41 -25.29 3.75
CA GLU A 78 -7.89 -24.91 2.42
C GLU A 78 -9.23 -25.56 2.16
N LEU A 79 -10.21 -24.76 1.74
CA LEU A 79 -11.55 -25.21 1.46
C LEU A 79 -12.09 -24.50 0.22
N TYR A 80 -12.37 -25.27 -0.83
CA TYR A 80 -12.89 -24.78 -2.10
C TYR A 80 -14.21 -25.48 -2.39
N GLY A 81 -15.27 -24.71 -2.60
CA GLY A 81 -16.56 -25.17 -3.07
C GLY A 81 -16.61 -25.30 -4.58
N GLN A 82 -17.77 -25.71 -5.06
CA GLN A 82 -18.05 -25.86 -6.49
C GLN A 82 -17.77 -24.55 -7.24
N ASN A 83 -17.05 -24.62 -8.34
CA ASN A 83 -16.61 -23.49 -9.20
C ASN A 83 -15.63 -22.49 -8.54
N GLU A 84 -15.27 -22.60 -7.26
CA GLU A 84 -14.36 -21.62 -6.63
C GLU A 84 -12.94 -21.68 -7.22
N ILE A 85 -12.46 -22.87 -7.59
CA ILE A 85 -11.17 -23.03 -8.28
C ILE A 85 -11.21 -22.28 -9.62
N TYR A 86 -12.31 -22.40 -10.36
CA TYR A 86 -12.49 -21.69 -11.61
C TYR A 86 -12.55 -20.16 -11.42
N GLU A 87 -13.30 -19.67 -10.44
CA GLU A 87 -13.33 -18.25 -10.11
C GLU A 87 -11.92 -17.70 -9.78
N MET A 88 -11.10 -18.48 -9.07
CA MET A 88 -9.71 -18.11 -8.78
C MET A 88 -8.84 -18.01 -10.01
N THR A 89 -9.10 -18.83 -11.06
CA THR A 89 -8.30 -18.77 -12.29
C THR A 89 -8.51 -17.47 -13.06
N ARG A 90 -9.66 -16.83 -12.90
CA ARG A 90 -10.04 -15.61 -13.64
C ARG A 90 -9.55 -14.32 -12.99
N ASP A 91 -9.32 -14.33 -11.69
CA ASP A 91 -8.89 -13.14 -10.94
C ASP A 91 -7.39 -13.17 -10.66
N ILE A 92 -6.65 -12.24 -11.27
CA ILE A 92 -5.19 -12.14 -11.13
C ILE A 92 -4.74 -11.93 -9.68
N HIS A 93 -5.52 -11.19 -8.87
CA HIS A 93 -5.20 -10.96 -7.47
C HIS A 93 -5.34 -12.24 -6.63
N SER A 94 -6.30 -13.08 -6.97
CA SER A 94 -6.51 -14.37 -6.30
C SER A 94 -5.47 -15.38 -6.69
N ARG A 95 -5.06 -15.40 -7.97
CA ARG A 95 -3.93 -16.20 -8.44
C ARG A 95 -2.63 -15.82 -7.70
N ASN A 96 -2.34 -14.54 -7.59
CA ASN A 96 -1.15 -14.06 -6.89
C ASN A 96 -1.19 -14.45 -5.41
N ARG A 97 -2.32 -14.22 -4.71
CA ARG A 97 -2.49 -14.62 -3.31
C ARG A 97 -2.37 -16.13 -3.10
N LEU A 98 -2.84 -16.94 -4.06
CA LEU A 98 -2.67 -18.39 -3.99
C LEU A 98 -1.19 -18.76 -4.03
N VAL A 99 -0.44 -18.21 -4.99
CA VAL A 99 1.00 -18.49 -5.12
C VAL A 99 1.78 -17.98 -3.91
N GLU A 100 1.46 -16.78 -3.42
CA GLU A 100 2.12 -16.18 -2.23
C GLU A 100 2.04 -17.09 -0.99
N ARG A 101 0.95 -17.85 -0.83
CA ARG A 101 0.80 -18.81 0.29
C ARG A 101 1.83 -19.95 0.26
N PHE A 102 2.32 -20.30 -0.91
CA PHE A 102 3.32 -21.37 -1.10
C PHE A 102 4.74 -20.85 -1.17
N LEU A 103 4.92 -19.53 -1.23
CA LEU A 103 6.25 -18.93 -1.24
C LEU A 103 6.84 -18.98 0.18
N GLU A 104 7.88 -19.77 0.35
CA GLU A 104 8.62 -19.84 1.60
C GLU A 104 9.52 -18.62 1.76
N GLY A 105 9.46 -17.96 2.91
CA GLY A 105 10.36 -16.87 3.26
C GLY A 105 9.62 -15.71 3.94
N ASP A 106 10.33 -15.01 4.81
CA ASP A 106 9.83 -13.79 5.44
C ASP A 106 10.08 -12.60 4.49
N HIS A 107 9.06 -12.27 3.70
CA HIS A 107 9.09 -11.11 2.80
C HIS A 107 8.58 -9.85 3.50
N SER A 108 7.93 -9.97 4.66
CA SER A 108 7.34 -8.87 5.42
C SER A 108 8.36 -7.81 5.83
N LYS A 109 9.61 -8.22 6.05
CA LYS A 109 10.69 -7.27 6.36
C LYS A 109 10.94 -6.24 5.24
N TYR A 110 10.77 -6.66 3.97
CA TYR A 110 10.93 -5.75 2.84
C TYR A 110 9.73 -4.83 2.70
N ASP A 111 8.51 -5.34 2.97
CA ASP A 111 7.30 -4.55 2.96
C ASP A 111 7.38 -3.43 4.01
N VAL A 112 7.86 -3.72 5.22
CA VAL A 112 8.10 -2.71 6.27
C VAL A 112 9.11 -1.64 5.84
N ILE A 113 10.18 -2.04 5.12
CA ILE A 113 11.17 -1.08 4.60
C ILE A 113 10.52 -0.19 3.53
N ILE A 114 9.79 -0.79 2.59
CA ILE A 114 9.08 -0.08 1.51
C ILE A 114 8.10 0.92 2.10
N ASP A 115 7.25 0.52 3.05
CA ASP A 115 6.28 1.39 3.70
C ASP A 115 6.94 2.58 4.41
N LYS A 116 8.07 2.33 5.10
CA LYS A 116 8.84 3.39 5.74
C LYS A 116 9.42 4.40 4.74
N VAL A 117 9.91 3.92 3.59
CA VAL A 117 10.45 4.81 2.55
C VAL A 117 9.32 5.58 1.86
N LEU A 118 8.17 4.94 1.61
CA LEU A 118 6.99 5.61 1.06
C LEU A 118 6.50 6.74 1.98
N SER A 119 6.46 6.52 3.30
CA SER A 119 6.11 7.57 4.27
C SER A 119 7.08 8.76 4.19
N ARG A 120 8.38 8.51 4.05
CA ARG A 120 9.38 9.60 3.88
C ARG A 120 9.20 10.34 2.54
N LEU A 121 8.82 9.64 1.47
CA LEU A 121 8.54 10.25 0.18
C LEU A 121 7.28 11.13 0.24
N GLU A 122 6.26 10.72 1.00
CA GLU A 122 5.08 11.52 1.25
C GLU A 122 5.41 12.80 2.04
N GLU A 123 6.17 12.70 3.13
CA GLU A 123 6.68 13.85 3.90
C GLU A 123 7.51 14.79 3.01
N SER A 124 8.39 14.22 2.17
CA SER A 124 9.18 14.97 1.20
C SER A 124 8.30 15.71 0.18
N SER A 125 7.21 15.09 -0.29
CA SER A 125 6.26 15.72 -1.21
C SER A 125 5.62 16.95 -0.59
N ILE A 126 5.14 16.83 0.66
CA ILE A 126 4.54 17.94 1.41
C ILE A 126 5.55 19.07 1.57
N THR A 127 6.79 18.75 1.94
CA THR A 127 7.85 19.74 2.16
C THR A 127 8.22 20.48 0.87
N ILE A 128 8.35 19.76 -0.25
CA ILE A 128 8.64 20.34 -1.57
C ILE A 128 7.50 21.25 -2.04
N LEU A 129 6.24 20.80 -1.90
CA LEU A 129 5.09 21.62 -2.33
C LEU A 129 4.97 22.89 -1.50
N ASN A 130 5.17 22.85 -0.20
CA ASN A 130 5.19 24.03 0.67
C ASN A 130 6.33 24.99 0.27
N ALA A 131 7.52 24.45 -0.02
CA ALA A 131 8.66 25.27 -0.47
C ALA A 131 8.42 25.94 -1.83
N LEU A 132 7.75 25.23 -2.76
CA LEU A 132 7.35 25.79 -4.05
C LEU A 132 6.31 26.90 -3.90
N GLU A 133 5.34 26.74 -3.01
CA GLU A 133 4.34 27.77 -2.72
C GLU A 133 4.98 29.03 -2.16
N GLN A 134 5.87 28.90 -1.16
CA GLN A 134 6.61 30.01 -0.58
C GLN A 134 7.51 30.70 -1.62
N LYS A 135 8.20 29.92 -2.45
CA LYS A 135 9.00 30.46 -3.55
C LYS A 135 8.13 31.26 -4.53
N ALA A 136 6.97 30.71 -4.93
CA ALA A 136 6.07 31.38 -5.89
C ALA A 136 5.52 32.71 -5.37
N GLU A 137 5.18 32.80 -4.08
CA GLU A 137 4.76 34.05 -3.44
C GLU A 137 5.86 35.12 -3.51
N ILE A 138 7.10 34.75 -3.18
CA ILE A 138 8.25 35.64 -3.23
C ILE A 138 8.57 36.05 -4.68
N GLU A 139 8.50 35.10 -5.61
CA GLU A 139 8.77 35.33 -7.03
C GLU A 139 7.81 36.37 -7.63
N LEU A 140 6.52 36.31 -7.28
CA LEU A 140 5.52 37.29 -7.71
C LEU A 140 5.83 38.71 -7.20
N GLU A 141 6.39 38.84 -6.00
CA GLU A 141 6.81 40.13 -5.47
C GLU A 141 8.09 40.64 -6.14
N VAL A 142 9.09 39.77 -6.27
CA VAL A 142 10.39 40.09 -6.88
C VAL A 142 10.23 40.45 -8.36
N ALA A 143 9.26 39.84 -9.06
CA ALA A 143 8.95 40.18 -10.47
C ALA A 143 8.60 41.67 -10.69
N ARG A 144 8.18 42.39 -9.64
CA ARG A 144 7.88 43.83 -9.70
C ARG A 144 9.13 44.70 -9.61
N LEU A 145 10.24 44.15 -9.09
CA LEU A 145 11.46 44.89 -8.82
C LEU A 145 12.06 45.60 -10.07
N PRO A 146 12.18 44.96 -11.25
CA PRO A 146 12.73 45.62 -12.44
C PRO A 146 11.98 46.91 -12.83
N LYS A 147 10.64 46.85 -12.80
CA LYS A 147 9.79 48.00 -13.13
C LYS A 147 9.94 49.14 -12.10
N LEU A 148 10.03 48.78 -10.83
CA LEU A 148 10.24 49.78 -9.77
C LEU A 148 11.63 50.42 -9.87
N LEU A 149 12.66 49.65 -10.23
CA LEU A 149 14.01 50.17 -10.45
C LEU A 149 14.07 51.12 -11.64
N GLU A 150 13.38 50.81 -12.75
CA GLU A 150 13.27 51.67 -13.91
C GLU A 150 12.60 53.01 -13.53
N GLN A 151 11.51 52.98 -12.77
CA GLN A 151 10.85 54.18 -12.27
C GLN A 151 11.77 54.97 -11.33
N ALA A 152 12.53 54.33 -10.48
CA ALA A 152 13.48 55.01 -9.60
C ALA A 152 14.60 55.70 -10.38
N GLU A 153 15.08 55.08 -11.46
CA GLU A 153 16.11 55.68 -12.33
C GLU A 153 15.58 56.91 -13.08
N GLN A 154 14.30 56.92 -13.51
CA GLN A 154 13.65 58.07 -14.08
C GLN A 154 13.61 59.27 -13.09
N PHE A 155 13.30 58.98 -11.80
CA PHE A 155 13.35 60.03 -10.77
C PHE A 155 14.78 60.52 -10.48
N LYS A 156 15.79 59.66 -10.60
CA LYS A 156 17.21 60.01 -10.41
C LYS A 156 17.69 61.00 -11.48
N GLN A 157 17.25 60.84 -12.73
CA GLN A 157 17.55 61.76 -13.84
C GLN A 157 16.99 63.17 -13.60
N LEU A 158 16.03 63.31 -12.68
CA LEU A 158 15.48 64.59 -12.24
C LEU A 158 16.33 65.35 -11.19
N GLY A 159 17.55 64.91 -10.91
CA GLY A 159 18.51 65.62 -10.03
C GLY A 159 18.46 65.27 -8.54
N LEU A 160 17.85 64.16 -8.18
CA LEU A 160 17.68 63.71 -6.80
C LEU A 160 18.85 62.85 -6.27
N ASP A 161 19.96 62.76 -6.97
CA ASP A 161 21.00 61.74 -6.82
C ASP A 161 21.69 61.66 -5.44
N GLU A 162 22.01 62.78 -4.78
CA GLU A 162 22.72 62.73 -3.50
C GLU A 162 21.84 62.29 -2.31
N LYS A 163 20.57 62.69 -2.36
CA LYS A 163 19.59 62.33 -1.30
C LYS A 163 19.01 60.95 -1.43
N LEU A 164 19.18 60.32 -2.59
CA LEU A 164 18.70 58.96 -2.91
C LEU A 164 19.50 57.86 -2.23
N LYS A 165 20.74 58.10 -1.87
CA LYS A 165 21.63 57.07 -1.32
C LYS A 165 21.29 56.66 0.12
N ILE A 166 20.74 57.57 0.91
CA ILE A 166 20.45 57.35 2.33
C ILE A 166 19.14 56.57 2.54
N VAL A 167 18.11 56.87 1.75
CA VAL A 167 16.76 56.29 1.94
C VAL A 167 16.73 54.73 1.86
N PRO A 168 17.41 54.09 0.88
CA PRO A 168 17.47 52.62 0.84
C PRO A 168 18.18 52.01 2.07
N LEU A 169 19.13 52.75 2.62
CA LEU A 169 19.87 52.30 3.82
C LEU A 169 19.00 52.38 5.08
N LEU A 170 18.24 53.47 5.23
CA LEU A 170 17.29 53.64 6.35
C LEU A 170 16.19 52.54 6.32
N GLU A 171 15.68 52.27 5.14
CA GLU A 171 14.67 51.18 5.01
C GLU A 171 15.25 49.80 5.27
N LYS A 172 16.49 49.55 4.86
CA LYS A 172 17.21 48.34 5.18
C LYS A 172 17.44 48.18 6.69
N GLU A 173 17.76 49.25 7.37
CA GLU A 173 17.89 49.28 8.84
C GLU A 173 16.56 48.92 9.53
N LYS A 174 15.43 49.49 9.04
CA LYS A 174 14.08 49.11 9.55
C LYS A 174 13.80 47.65 9.35
N GLN A 175 14.06 47.12 8.14
CA GLN A 175 13.83 45.71 7.86
C GLN A 175 14.70 44.78 8.71
N LEU A 176 15.97 45.12 8.89
CA LEU A 176 16.86 44.35 9.77
C LEU A 176 16.35 44.35 11.21
N SER A 177 15.88 45.49 11.70
CA SER A 177 15.31 45.60 13.05
C SER A 177 14.05 44.74 13.21
N LEU A 178 13.13 44.76 12.23
CA LEU A 178 11.94 43.91 12.21
C LEU A 178 12.33 42.42 12.19
N ARG A 179 13.29 42.06 11.36
CA ARG A 179 13.75 40.67 11.23
C ARG A 179 14.34 40.16 12.55
N HIS A 180 15.10 40.98 13.28
CA HIS A 180 15.60 40.57 14.59
C HIS A 180 14.48 40.23 15.57
N GLN A 181 13.39 40.98 15.55
CA GLN A 181 12.21 40.73 16.37
C GLN A 181 11.47 39.44 15.94
N GLU A 182 11.32 39.24 14.64
CA GLU A 182 10.68 38.03 14.10
C GLU A 182 11.47 36.76 14.46
N GLU A 183 12.80 36.78 14.33
CA GLU A 183 13.64 35.63 14.67
C GLU A 183 13.49 35.23 16.14
N LEU A 184 13.51 36.21 17.07
CA LEU A 184 13.27 35.92 18.49
C LEU A 184 11.84 35.45 18.78
N SER A 185 10.85 35.99 18.06
CA SER A 185 9.46 35.55 18.17
C SER A 185 9.28 34.10 17.73
N ARG A 186 9.94 33.67 16.65
CA ARG A 186 9.94 32.26 16.22
C ARG A 186 10.49 31.34 17.30
N VAL A 187 11.59 31.74 17.95
CA VAL A 187 12.16 30.94 19.04
C VAL A 187 11.18 30.87 20.21
N LYS A 188 10.47 31.96 20.52
CA LYS A 188 9.43 32.00 21.55
C LYS A 188 8.28 31.03 21.25
N ASP A 189 7.83 30.97 19.99
CA ASP A 189 6.78 30.05 19.54
C ASP A 189 7.21 28.59 19.67
N VAL A 190 8.47 28.29 19.32
CA VAL A 190 9.03 26.94 19.49
C VAL A 190 9.13 26.58 20.98
N LEU A 191 9.56 27.53 21.82
CA LEU A 191 9.60 27.31 23.25
C LEU A 191 8.22 27.05 23.87
N GLN A 192 7.19 27.74 23.39
CA GLN A 192 5.82 27.50 23.83
C GLN A 192 5.38 26.07 23.48
N LYS A 193 5.62 25.62 22.25
CA LYS A 193 5.34 24.24 21.84
C LYS A 193 6.10 23.21 22.68
N LEU A 194 7.33 23.53 23.04
CA LEU A 194 8.13 22.67 23.93
C LEU A 194 7.54 22.62 25.35
N LYS A 195 7.07 23.74 25.90
CA LYS A 195 6.35 23.79 27.18
C LYS A 195 5.11 22.91 27.17
N ASP A 196 4.34 22.98 26.08
CA ASP A 196 3.08 22.24 25.92
C ASP A 196 3.32 20.72 25.71
N SER A 197 4.56 20.34 25.32
CA SER A 197 4.94 18.95 25.07
C SER A 197 5.72 18.31 26.22
N LEU A 198 5.91 19.00 27.35
CA LEU A 198 6.55 18.40 28.50
C LEU A 198 5.74 17.20 29.02
N PRO A 199 6.40 16.14 29.51
CA PRO A 199 5.72 14.95 30.00
C PRO A 199 4.71 15.28 31.09
N ASP A 200 3.47 14.86 30.92
CA ASP A 200 2.47 14.86 31.98
C ASP A 200 2.54 13.52 32.72
N LEU A 201 2.89 13.55 33.99
CA LEU A 201 3.03 12.36 34.83
C LEU A 201 1.79 12.08 35.70
N ALA A 202 0.67 12.76 35.47
CA ALA A 202 -0.56 12.60 36.25
C ALA A 202 -1.10 11.16 36.21
N TYR A 203 -0.80 10.40 35.14
CA TYR A 203 -1.19 8.99 35.01
C TYR A 203 -0.39 8.03 35.93
N LEU A 204 0.70 8.49 36.57
CA LEU A 204 1.55 7.72 37.48
C LEU A 204 1.30 8.14 38.95
N ASP A 205 0.06 8.35 39.32
CA ASP A 205 -0.28 8.66 40.70
C ASP A 205 -0.13 7.44 41.63
N ASP A 206 -0.01 7.69 42.93
CA ASP A 206 0.18 6.63 43.93
C ASP A 206 -1.00 5.66 43.99
N GLY A 207 -2.21 6.09 43.67
CA GLY A 207 -3.39 5.24 43.64
C GLY A 207 -3.34 4.21 42.50
N VAL A 208 -2.77 4.59 41.37
CA VAL A 208 -2.58 3.69 40.22
C VAL A 208 -1.40 2.76 40.44
N ILE A 209 -0.26 3.28 40.89
CA ILE A 209 0.99 2.51 41.02
C ILE A 209 0.87 1.44 42.12
N ASN A 210 0.28 1.77 43.26
CA ASN A 210 0.24 0.86 44.41
C ASN A 210 -0.60 -0.41 44.20
N VAL A 211 -1.51 -0.42 43.24
CA VAL A 211 -2.30 -1.61 42.89
C VAL A 211 -1.63 -2.52 41.86
N MET A 212 -0.47 -2.12 41.30
CA MET A 212 0.22 -2.90 40.28
C MET A 212 1.11 -4.00 40.88
N PRO A 213 1.16 -5.21 40.28
CA PRO A 213 2.00 -6.31 40.77
C PRO A 213 3.48 -5.98 40.90
N HIS A 214 4.00 -5.08 40.05
CA HIS A 214 5.40 -4.68 40.04
C HIS A 214 5.58 -3.20 40.43
N HIS A 215 4.83 -2.73 41.42
CA HIS A 215 4.79 -1.32 41.86
C HIS A 215 6.17 -0.72 42.12
N SER A 216 7.12 -1.49 42.67
CA SER A 216 8.48 -0.99 42.97
C SER A 216 9.25 -0.56 41.73
N LEU A 217 9.06 -1.24 40.59
CA LEU A 217 9.66 -0.87 39.32
C LEU A 217 8.98 0.37 38.73
N PHE A 218 7.67 0.49 38.86
CA PHE A 218 6.94 1.68 38.42
C PHE A 218 7.30 2.91 39.25
N LEU A 219 7.54 2.77 40.53
CA LEU A 219 8.07 3.86 41.38
C LEU A 219 9.45 4.32 40.89
N GLN A 220 10.35 3.40 40.57
CA GLN A 220 11.67 3.74 40.04
C GLN A 220 11.56 4.42 38.66
N GLN A 221 10.68 3.93 37.78
CA GLN A 221 10.42 4.57 36.49
C GLN A 221 9.84 5.98 36.65
N ARG A 222 8.88 6.14 37.57
CA ARG A 222 8.33 7.47 37.91
C ARG A 222 9.43 8.43 38.40
N ASP A 223 10.30 7.98 39.29
CA ASP A 223 11.40 8.81 39.82
C ASP A 223 12.39 9.25 38.73
N VAL A 224 12.63 8.40 37.72
CA VAL A 224 13.43 8.75 36.54
C VAL A 224 12.71 9.79 35.68
N LEU A 225 11.44 9.57 35.39
CA LEU A 225 10.62 10.48 34.58
C LEU A 225 10.42 11.82 35.28
N GLN A 226 10.22 11.82 36.60
CA GLN A 226 10.05 13.03 37.38
C GLN A 226 11.32 13.87 37.36
N ARG A 227 12.50 13.25 37.56
CA ARG A 227 13.80 13.95 37.46
C ARG A 227 14.01 14.52 36.06
N ALA A 228 13.64 13.75 35.01
CA ALA A 228 13.73 14.23 33.65
C ALA A 228 12.79 15.42 33.39
N GLN A 229 11.55 15.36 33.87
CA GLN A 229 10.58 16.47 33.80
C GLN A 229 11.08 17.72 34.52
N GLU A 230 11.61 17.58 35.75
CA GLU A 230 12.16 18.69 36.54
C GLU A 230 13.35 19.34 35.81
N GLN A 231 14.27 18.53 35.26
CA GLN A 231 15.42 19.03 34.50
C GLN A 231 14.98 19.74 33.20
N LEU A 232 14.06 19.15 32.45
CA LEU A 232 13.52 19.76 31.24
C LEU A 232 12.78 21.07 31.57
N SER A 233 11.95 21.07 32.61
CA SER A 233 11.25 22.28 33.08
C SER A 233 12.21 23.41 33.45
N THR A 234 13.28 23.09 34.17
CA THR A 234 14.32 24.04 34.54
C THR A 234 15.05 24.63 33.34
N LEU A 235 15.39 23.77 32.34
CA LEU A 235 16.01 24.22 31.10
C LEU A 235 15.08 25.13 30.30
N VAL A 236 13.81 24.76 30.18
CA VAL A 236 12.78 25.55 29.50
C VAL A 236 12.57 26.90 30.16
N GLN A 237 12.56 26.94 31.51
CA GLN A 237 12.48 28.17 32.26
C GLN A 237 13.72 29.06 32.02
N HIS A 238 14.92 28.49 32.02
CA HIS A 238 16.14 29.24 31.76
C HIS A 238 16.20 29.84 30.35
N ILE A 239 15.70 29.08 29.34
CA ILE A 239 15.56 29.59 27.98
C ILE A 239 14.55 30.75 27.94
N ASP A 240 13.40 30.61 28.64
CA ASP A 240 12.37 31.65 28.72
C ASP A 240 12.91 32.95 29.35
N GLU A 241 13.63 32.84 30.46
CA GLU A 241 14.27 33.97 31.13
C GLU A 241 15.32 34.66 30.23
N THR A 242 16.08 33.85 29.46
CA THR A 242 17.06 34.37 28.50
C THR A 242 16.39 35.13 27.38
N LEU A 243 15.30 34.57 26.83
CA LEU A 243 14.50 35.22 25.78
C LEU A 243 13.88 36.53 26.29
N GLN A 244 13.27 36.53 27.50
CA GLN A 244 12.68 37.71 28.07
C GLN A 244 13.73 38.83 28.27
N ARG A 245 14.94 38.46 28.76
CA ARG A 245 16.05 39.40 28.88
C ARG A 245 16.47 39.96 27.54
N SER A 246 16.62 39.12 26.53
CA SER A 246 16.98 39.55 25.18
C SER A 246 15.94 40.49 24.56
N PHE A 247 14.65 40.23 24.75
CA PHE A 247 13.59 41.15 24.32
C PHE A 247 13.67 42.51 25.07
N ALA A 248 13.92 42.48 26.39
CA ALA A 248 14.03 43.69 27.19
C ALA A 248 15.25 44.54 26.82
N GLU A 249 16.37 43.92 26.44
CA GLU A 249 17.56 44.59 25.95
C GLU A 249 17.41 45.14 24.53
N LEU A 250 16.72 44.43 23.65
CA LEU A 250 16.50 44.85 22.26
C LEU A 250 15.49 46.00 22.14
N ALA A 251 14.45 46.02 22.95
CA ALA A 251 13.38 47.01 22.85
C ALA A 251 13.86 48.48 22.89
N PRO A 252 14.73 48.90 23.83
CA PRO A 252 15.23 50.27 23.84
C PRO A 252 16.11 50.62 22.64
N LEU A 253 16.93 49.66 22.15
CA LEU A 253 17.78 49.86 20.97
C LEU A 253 16.96 50.03 19.71
N GLN A 254 15.84 49.28 19.58
CA GLN A 254 14.92 49.42 18.48
C GLN A 254 14.18 50.76 18.50
N LEU A 255 13.84 51.25 19.69
CA LEU A 255 13.21 52.55 19.84
C LEU A 255 14.17 53.68 19.44
N GLU A 256 15.40 53.63 19.93
CA GLU A 256 16.45 54.60 19.58
C GLU A 256 16.75 54.64 18.07
N LEU A 257 16.87 53.44 17.47
CA LEU A 257 17.05 53.32 16.02
C LEU A 257 15.86 53.92 15.25
N SER A 258 14.63 53.63 15.70
CA SER A 258 13.40 54.19 15.12
C SER A 258 13.37 55.72 15.16
N ASP A 259 13.78 56.30 16.28
CA ASP A 259 13.83 57.76 16.44
C ASP A 259 14.89 58.42 15.55
N LEU A 260 16.08 57.81 15.45
CA LEU A 260 17.15 58.28 14.55
C LEU A 260 16.71 58.24 13.09
N ILE A 261 16.13 57.11 12.66
CA ILE A 261 15.59 56.96 11.29
C ILE A 261 14.50 58.00 11.06
N GLY A 262 13.58 58.20 12.00
CA GLY A 262 12.52 59.21 11.89
C GLY A 262 13.04 60.64 11.75
N ALA A 263 14.11 61.00 12.47
CA ALA A 263 14.75 62.32 12.33
C ALA A 263 15.39 62.53 10.96
N GLU A 264 16.07 61.51 10.42
CA GLU A 264 16.66 61.59 9.06
C GLU A 264 15.58 61.64 7.97
N GLU A 265 14.50 60.85 8.10
CA GLU A 265 13.35 60.95 7.20
C GLU A 265 12.70 62.31 7.19
N ALA A 266 12.57 62.97 8.36
CA ALA A 266 12.05 64.34 8.45
C ALA A 266 12.95 65.37 7.77
N GLN A 267 14.29 65.20 7.85
CA GLN A 267 15.24 66.06 7.12
C GLN A 267 15.15 65.86 5.61
N LEU A 268 15.00 64.64 5.14
CA LEU A 268 14.80 64.31 3.74
C LEU A 268 13.49 64.89 3.21
N GLU A 269 12.39 64.81 3.96
CA GLU A 269 11.10 65.39 3.59
C GLU A 269 11.21 66.91 3.40
N LYS A 270 11.99 67.57 4.26
CA LYS A 270 12.26 69.00 4.16
C LYS A 270 13.01 69.34 2.87
N ALA A 271 13.96 68.51 2.51
CA ALA A 271 14.79 68.70 1.31
C ALA A 271 14.03 68.43 0.01
N PHE A 272 13.01 67.54 0.01
CA PHE A 272 12.14 67.30 -1.17
C PHE A 272 11.09 68.39 -1.38
N LYS A 273 10.74 69.15 -0.32
CA LYS A 273 9.85 70.32 -0.48
C LYS A 273 10.44 71.44 -1.30
N ASP A 274 11.78 71.46 -1.43
CA ASP A 274 12.53 72.49 -2.16
C ASP A 274 12.77 72.19 -3.66
N ILE A 275 12.21 71.04 -4.20
CA ILE A 275 12.40 70.63 -5.59
C ILE A 275 11.40 71.36 -6.51
N PRO A 276 11.86 71.96 -7.66
CA PRO A 276 10.97 72.61 -8.60
C PRO A 276 9.93 71.65 -9.21
N ALA A 277 8.72 72.13 -9.41
CA ALA A 277 7.63 71.35 -10.01
C ALA A 277 7.99 70.91 -11.43
N SER A 278 8.02 69.59 -11.72
CA SER A 278 8.14 69.04 -13.06
C SER A 278 6.86 68.31 -13.48
N GLN A 279 6.42 68.54 -14.71
CA GLN A 279 5.24 67.88 -15.32
C GLN A 279 3.89 68.12 -14.61
N GLY A 280 3.65 69.26 -14.00
CA GLY A 280 2.38 69.62 -13.37
C GLY A 280 2.16 69.00 -11.95
N LYS A 281 3.11 68.21 -11.43
CA LYS A 281 3.11 67.73 -10.04
C LYS A 281 3.96 68.63 -9.16
N SER A 282 3.52 68.89 -7.94
CA SER A 282 4.33 69.63 -6.96
C SER A 282 5.57 68.82 -6.54
N GLY A 283 6.69 69.48 -6.24
CA GLY A 283 7.91 68.83 -5.73
C GLY A 283 7.65 67.93 -4.53
N ARG A 284 6.66 68.30 -3.69
CA ARG A 284 6.20 67.49 -2.55
C ARG A 284 5.53 66.17 -2.98
N GLN A 285 4.75 66.21 -4.08
CA GLN A 285 4.12 65.01 -4.63
C GLN A 285 5.16 64.08 -5.23
N ILE A 286 6.12 64.61 -5.97
CA ILE A 286 7.23 63.87 -6.57
C ILE A 286 8.11 63.24 -5.47
N GLY A 287 8.43 63.99 -4.42
CA GLY A 287 9.19 63.48 -3.29
C GLY A 287 8.47 62.39 -2.54
N ALA A 288 7.14 62.51 -2.32
CA ALA A 288 6.34 61.50 -1.68
C ALA A 288 6.22 60.21 -2.54
N GLU A 289 5.94 60.35 -3.83
CA GLU A 289 5.89 59.21 -4.77
C GLU A 289 7.24 58.49 -4.83
N TYR A 290 8.33 59.26 -4.88
CA TYR A 290 9.68 58.69 -4.88
C TYR A 290 10.03 57.97 -3.58
N GLN A 291 9.68 58.53 -2.40
CA GLN A 291 9.87 57.85 -1.11
C GLN A 291 9.09 56.51 -1.03
N ILE A 292 7.84 56.51 -1.51
CA ILE A 292 7.03 55.28 -1.58
C ILE A 292 7.73 54.25 -2.47
N LEU A 293 8.21 54.70 -3.65
CA LEU A 293 8.91 53.83 -4.60
C LEU A 293 10.18 53.23 -4.00
N LEU A 294 10.99 54.04 -3.32
CA LEU A 294 12.22 53.57 -2.66
C LEU A 294 11.93 52.60 -1.51
N ARG A 295 10.87 52.83 -0.71
CA ARG A 295 10.42 51.90 0.33
C ARG A 295 10.02 50.57 -0.29
N GLN A 296 9.29 50.59 -1.41
CA GLN A 296 8.91 49.38 -2.15
C GLN A 296 10.15 48.63 -2.67
N ILE A 297 11.10 49.32 -3.26
CA ILE A 297 12.36 48.72 -3.75
C ILE A 297 13.14 48.11 -2.59
N ALA A 298 13.28 48.84 -1.48
CA ALA A 298 14.03 48.39 -0.32
C ALA A 298 13.35 47.20 0.38
N SER A 299 11.99 47.10 0.35
CA SER A 299 11.25 45.95 0.89
C SER A 299 11.37 44.71 0.01
N ILE A 300 11.46 44.89 -1.33
CA ILE A 300 11.50 43.74 -2.26
C ILE A 300 12.96 43.27 -2.48
N ARG A 301 13.96 44.14 -2.41
CA ARG A 301 15.36 43.79 -2.69
C ARG A 301 15.92 42.63 -1.83
N PRO A 302 15.66 42.57 -0.51
CA PRO A 302 16.08 41.39 0.29
C PRO A 302 15.41 40.10 -0.16
N LYS A 303 14.18 40.20 -0.67
CA LYS A 303 13.41 39.05 -1.18
C LYS A 303 14.05 38.38 -2.39
N ALA A 304 14.81 39.15 -3.20
CA ALA A 304 15.57 38.55 -4.29
C ALA A 304 16.66 37.57 -3.78
N THR A 305 17.34 37.90 -2.69
CA THR A 305 18.30 36.99 -2.07
C THR A 305 17.59 35.81 -1.39
N GLU A 306 16.42 36.05 -0.83
CA GLU A 306 15.59 35.00 -0.25
C GLU A 306 15.11 34.02 -1.32
N LEU A 307 14.75 34.50 -2.51
CA LEU A 307 14.38 33.68 -3.67
C LEU A 307 15.53 32.74 -4.09
N GLU A 308 16.77 33.24 -4.11
CA GLU A 308 17.96 32.42 -4.38
C GLU A 308 18.16 31.33 -3.31
N ASN A 309 17.91 31.66 -2.05
CA ASN A 309 18.01 30.70 -0.96
C ASN A 309 16.93 29.60 -1.08
N TRP A 310 15.70 29.99 -1.42
CA TRP A 310 14.62 29.01 -1.67
C TRP A 310 14.94 28.10 -2.84
N GLN A 311 15.55 28.63 -3.91
CA GLN A 311 15.99 27.79 -5.03
C GLN A 311 17.01 26.73 -4.57
N LYS A 312 18.03 27.13 -3.80
CA LYS A 312 19.02 26.21 -3.26
C LYS A 312 18.38 25.15 -2.34
N GLN A 313 17.47 25.58 -1.48
CA GLN A 313 16.76 24.68 -0.58
C GLN A 313 15.90 23.67 -1.35
N LEU A 314 15.21 24.09 -2.39
CA LEU A 314 14.47 23.20 -3.28
C LEU A 314 15.38 22.18 -3.96
N ASP A 315 16.54 22.61 -4.47
CA ASP A 315 17.50 21.70 -5.09
C ASP A 315 17.98 20.63 -4.08
N GLU A 316 18.24 21.02 -2.83
CA GLU A 316 18.59 20.08 -1.76
C GLU A 316 17.45 19.10 -1.44
N LEU A 317 16.19 19.58 -1.38
CA LEU A 317 15.01 18.74 -1.15
C LEU A 317 14.81 17.73 -2.28
N TYR A 318 14.96 18.12 -3.53
CA TYR A 318 14.90 17.22 -4.67
C TYR A 318 16.04 16.20 -4.66
N GLN A 319 17.25 16.57 -4.22
CA GLN A 319 18.36 15.63 -4.07
C GLN A 319 18.10 14.61 -2.94
N GLN A 320 17.51 15.05 -1.81
CA GLN A 320 17.08 14.14 -0.74
C GLN A 320 16.00 13.19 -1.23
N ARG A 321 14.99 13.71 -1.94
CA ARG A 321 13.94 12.87 -2.54
C ARG A 321 14.50 11.82 -3.50
N LYS A 322 15.45 12.21 -4.34
CA LYS A 322 16.12 11.28 -5.26
C LYS A 322 16.81 10.13 -4.52
N ARG A 323 17.42 10.41 -3.37
CA ARG A 323 18.00 9.34 -2.51
C ARG A 323 16.91 8.40 -1.99
N HIS A 324 15.78 8.91 -1.52
CA HIS A 324 14.67 8.07 -1.05
C HIS A 324 14.05 7.24 -2.19
N LEU A 325 13.94 7.78 -3.41
CA LEU A 325 13.51 7.01 -4.58
C LEU A 325 14.48 5.86 -4.89
N LEU A 326 15.79 6.10 -4.82
CA LEU A 326 16.78 5.05 -4.99
C LEU A 326 16.69 3.97 -3.89
N GLU A 327 16.45 4.37 -2.63
CA GLU A 327 16.19 3.43 -1.54
C GLU A 327 14.92 2.59 -1.82
N LEU A 328 13.85 3.20 -2.34
CA LEU A 328 12.62 2.52 -2.71
C LEU A 328 12.84 1.48 -3.80
N ILE A 329 13.49 1.89 -4.91
CA ILE A 329 13.85 1.01 -6.03
C ILE A 329 14.69 -0.18 -5.53
N GLN A 330 15.69 0.08 -4.69
CA GLN A 330 16.53 -0.97 -4.12
C GLN A 330 15.76 -1.92 -3.21
N ALA A 331 14.86 -1.41 -2.36
CA ALA A 331 14.02 -2.24 -1.49
C ALA A 331 13.06 -3.12 -2.30
N ARG A 332 12.42 -2.56 -3.35
CA ARG A 332 11.56 -3.31 -4.28
C ARG A 332 12.36 -4.40 -5.01
N ALA A 333 13.53 -4.07 -5.55
CA ALA A 333 14.39 -5.03 -6.21
C ALA A 333 14.83 -6.18 -5.27
N GLN A 334 15.16 -5.89 -4.01
CA GLN A 334 15.49 -6.91 -3.01
C GLN A 334 14.29 -7.79 -2.68
N ARG A 335 13.08 -7.22 -2.56
CA ARG A 335 11.82 -7.95 -2.37
C ARG A 335 11.57 -8.91 -3.54
N SER A 336 11.62 -8.40 -4.77
CA SER A 336 11.40 -9.19 -5.99
C SER A 336 12.47 -10.28 -6.17
N ALA A 337 13.74 -10.01 -5.85
CA ALA A 337 14.80 -11.01 -5.86
C ALA A 337 14.57 -12.13 -4.82
N ALA A 338 14.09 -11.79 -3.62
CA ALA A 338 13.75 -12.77 -2.60
C ALA A 338 12.54 -13.63 -3.03
N LEU A 339 11.51 -13.01 -3.63
CA LEU A 339 10.37 -13.70 -4.22
C LEU A 339 10.81 -14.63 -5.36
N ALA A 340 11.65 -14.17 -6.28
CA ALA A 340 12.17 -14.97 -7.39
C ALA A 340 12.93 -16.21 -6.89
N LYS A 341 13.69 -16.08 -5.81
CA LYS A 341 14.37 -17.22 -5.17
C LYS A 341 13.37 -18.23 -4.60
N SER A 342 12.28 -17.77 -4.00
CA SER A 342 11.23 -18.63 -3.48
C SER A 342 10.43 -19.29 -4.61
N VAL A 343 10.12 -18.55 -5.68
CA VAL A 343 9.50 -19.08 -6.90
C VAL A 343 10.38 -20.18 -7.53
N LYS A 344 11.68 -19.96 -7.61
CA LYS A 344 12.59 -20.99 -8.14
C LYS A 344 12.61 -22.27 -7.30
N ARG A 345 12.47 -22.17 -5.97
CA ARG A 345 12.32 -23.35 -5.09
C ARG A 345 10.98 -24.04 -5.31
N LEU A 346 9.91 -23.25 -5.46
CA LEU A 346 8.57 -23.77 -5.69
C LEU A 346 8.48 -24.47 -7.07
N ASN A 347 9.05 -23.91 -8.12
CA ASN A 347 9.11 -24.53 -9.45
C ASN A 347 9.78 -25.91 -9.44
N ARG A 348 10.82 -26.11 -8.61
CA ARG A 348 11.45 -27.44 -8.48
C ARG A 348 10.50 -28.48 -7.85
N ARG A 349 9.55 -28.04 -7.01
CA ARG A 349 8.55 -28.92 -6.37
C ARG A 349 7.38 -29.22 -7.32
N LEU A 350 7.15 -28.37 -8.30
CA LEU A 350 6.08 -28.51 -9.31
C LEU A 350 6.43 -29.48 -10.44
N ASP A 351 7.62 -30.05 -10.45
CA ASP A 351 8.05 -31.19 -11.27
C ASP A 351 7.70 -31.03 -12.76
N GLU A 352 8.05 -29.88 -13.34
CA GLU A 352 7.82 -29.52 -14.74
C GLU A 352 6.34 -29.59 -15.22
N LYS A 353 5.38 -29.63 -14.30
CA LYS A 353 3.96 -29.65 -14.64
C LYS A 353 3.38 -28.26 -14.70
N VAL A 354 3.70 -27.44 -13.71
CA VAL A 354 3.37 -26.02 -13.64
C VAL A 354 4.63 -25.22 -13.45
N ARG A 355 4.75 -24.10 -14.10
CA ARG A 355 5.84 -23.15 -13.94
C ARG A 355 5.28 -21.79 -13.53
N LEU A 356 5.92 -21.19 -12.55
CA LEU A 356 5.64 -19.83 -12.09
C LEU A 356 6.73 -18.89 -12.57
N ASN A 357 6.35 -17.81 -13.22
CA ASN A 357 7.24 -16.74 -13.65
C ASN A 357 6.87 -15.46 -12.90
N LEU A 358 7.81 -14.91 -12.13
CA LEU A 358 7.65 -13.62 -11.48
C LEU A 358 7.99 -12.51 -12.48
N GLN A 359 7.07 -11.58 -12.66
CA GLN A 359 7.29 -10.34 -13.39
C GLN A 359 7.32 -9.20 -12.36
N PRO A 360 8.50 -8.67 -11.99
CA PRO A 360 8.61 -7.52 -11.11
C PRO A 360 7.84 -6.33 -11.71
N GLU A 361 7.06 -5.65 -10.86
CA GLU A 361 6.26 -4.48 -11.28
C GLU A 361 5.31 -4.73 -12.48
N GLY A 362 4.93 -5.98 -12.72
CA GLY A 362 4.17 -6.39 -13.91
C GLY A 362 2.72 -5.89 -13.92
N ASN A 363 2.14 -5.55 -12.76
CA ASN A 363 0.79 -5.00 -12.72
C ASN A 363 0.80 -3.49 -12.92
N ARG A 364 0.47 -3.07 -14.14
CA ARG A 364 0.44 -1.66 -14.54
C ARG A 364 -0.92 -0.98 -14.37
N GLN A 365 -1.93 -1.70 -13.89
CA GLN A 365 -3.26 -1.13 -13.67
C GLN A 365 -3.26 0.08 -12.73
N PRO A 366 -2.49 0.11 -11.62
CA PRO A 366 -2.39 1.29 -10.78
C PRO A 366 -1.88 2.53 -11.52
N LEU A 367 -0.92 2.36 -12.44
CA LEU A 367 -0.40 3.45 -13.26
C LEU A 367 -1.44 3.97 -14.26
N LEU A 368 -2.13 3.06 -14.93
CA LEU A 368 -3.24 3.42 -15.83
C LEU A 368 -4.32 4.20 -15.08
N HIS A 369 -4.76 3.66 -13.95
CA HIS A 369 -5.79 4.30 -13.12
C HIS A 369 -5.37 5.66 -12.59
N PHE A 370 -4.11 5.81 -12.16
CA PHE A 370 -3.56 7.09 -11.74
C PHE A 370 -3.62 8.13 -12.87
N LEU A 371 -3.19 7.77 -14.09
CA LEU A 371 -3.23 8.69 -15.23
C LEU A 371 -4.67 9.02 -15.66
N GLU A 372 -5.62 8.10 -15.53
CA GLU A 372 -7.05 8.37 -15.74
C GLU A 372 -7.60 9.35 -14.71
N GLN A 373 -7.21 9.23 -13.44
CA GLN A 373 -7.59 10.16 -12.37
C GLN A 373 -7.01 11.57 -12.55
N CYS A 374 -5.87 11.69 -13.24
CA CYS A 374 -5.29 13.00 -13.56
C CYS A 374 -6.14 13.81 -14.55
N ASN A 375 -7.19 13.26 -15.14
CA ASN A 375 -8.09 13.93 -16.09
C ASN A 375 -7.32 14.65 -17.21
N LEU A 376 -6.41 13.93 -17.87
CA LEU A 376 -5.57 14.48 -18.92
C LEU A 376 -6.42 15.07 -20.06
N GLU A 377 -6.24 16.37 -20.37
CA GLU A 377 -7.04 17.08 -21.34
C GLU A 377 -6.95 16.46 -22.75
N GLY A 378 -8.09 16.07 -23.31
CA GLY A 378 -8.16 15.46 -24.65
C GLY A 378 -7.69 14.01 -24.73
N VAL A 379 -7.45 13.34 -23.58
CA VAL A 379 -6.96 11.96 -23.50
C VAL A 379 -8.03 11.07 -22.89
N GLY A 380 -8.62 10.19 -23.72
CA GLY A 380 -9.51 9.13 -23.23
C GLY A 380 -8.72 7.85 -22.90
N SER A 381 -9.32 6.93 -22.11
CA SER A 381 -8.68 5.70 -21.64
C SER A 381 -8.03 4.84 -22.76
N ARG A 382 -8.62 4.84 -23.98
CA ARG A 382 -8.02 4.12 -25.11
C ARG A 382 -6.64 4.64 -25.53
N ARG A 383 -6.38 5.94 -25.32
CA ARG A 383 -5.08 6.57 -25.65
C ARG A 383 -4.02 6.30 -24.60
N LEU A 384 -4.38 5.69 -23.47
CA LEU A 384 -3.48 5.27 -22.41
C LEU A 384 -3.08 3.79 -22.52
N ALA A 385 -3.52 3.06 -23.55
CA ALA A 385 -3.20 1.64 -23.77
C ALA A 385 -1.69 1.34 -23.75
N TRP A 386 -0.87 2.28 -24.24
CA TRP A 386 0.59 2.20 -24.24
C TRP A 386 1.18 1.92 -22.84
N VAL A 387 0.48 2.32 -21.76
CA VAL A 387 0.90 2.06 -20.38
C VAL A 387 0.97 0.55 -20.10
N LEU A 388 0.08 -0.23 -20.71
CA LEU A 388 0.02 -1.68 -20.54
C LEU A 388 0.90 -2.44 -21.53
N GLU A 389 1.29 -1.79 -22.62
CA GLU A 389 2.00 -2.42 -23.74
C GLU A 389 3.53 -2.30 -23.63
N HIS A 390 4.04 -1.34 -22.84
CA HIS A 390 5.46 -1.04 -22.75
C HIS A 390 6.00 -1.22 -21.33
N ASP A 391 7.28 -1.57 -21.22
CA ASP A 391 7.95 -1.76 -19.95
C ASP A 391 8.77 -0.52 -19.56
N PHE A 392 8.32 0.18 -18.53
CA PHE A 392 8.96 1.35 -17.94
C PHE A 392 8.50 1.54 -16.49
N SER A 393 9.30 2.18 -15.66
CA SER A 393 8.91 2.50 -14.29
C SER A 393 8.22 3.86 -14.20
N PRO A 394 7.39 4.10 -13.17
CA PRO A 394 6.80 5.42 -12.92
C PRO A 394 7.85 6.54 -12.80
N GLU A 395 8.98 6.24 -12.18
CA GLU A 395 10.10 7.18 -12.04
C GLU A 395 10.69 7.57 -13.40
N ASN A 396 10.88 6.59 -14.30
CA ASN A 396 11.38 6.85 -15.66
C ASN A 396 10.40 7.70 -16.46
N LEU A 397 9.09 7.49 -16.26
CA LEU A 397 8.07 8.33 -16.90
C LEU A 397 8.17 9.78 -16.42
N VAL A 398 8.27 10.00 -15.10
CA VAL A 398 8.40 11.36 -14.55
C VAL A 398 9.70 12.01 -14.98
N GLU A 399 10.81 11.28 -15.00
CA GLU A 399 12.08 11.83 -15.50
C GLU A 399 11.96 12.26 -16.96
N SER A 400 11.31 11.46 -17.81
CA SER A 400 11.06 11.81 -19.21
C SER A 400 10.12 13.00 -19.36
N ILE A 401 9.11 13.15 -18.51
CA ILE A 401 8.21 14.32 -18.48
C ILE A 401 9.01 15.58 -18.11
N ARG A 402 9.87 15.51 -17.10
CA ARG A 402 10.72 16.65 -16.66
C ARG A 402 11.76 17.05 -17.69
N LEU A 403 12.28 16.10 -18.47
CA LEU A 403 13.20 16.35 -19.58
C LEU A 403 12.51 16.94 -20.82
N GLY A 404 11.17 16.86 -20.89
CA GLY A 404 10.35 17.49 -21.89
C GLY A 404 9.93 16.60 -23.07
N GLU A 405 9.29 17.23 -24.05
CA GLU A 405 8.64 16.57 -25.18
C GLU A 405 9.55 15.62 -25.94
N GLN A 406 10.79 16.03 -26.19
CA GLN A 406 11.74 15.25 -26.98
C GLN A 406 12.16 13.95 -26.27
N ALA A 407 12.26 13.97 -24.94
CA ALA A 407 12.56 12.79 -24.15
C ALA A 407 11.43 11.75 -24.21
N LEU A 408 10.18 12.20 -24.11
CA LEU A 408 8.99 11.35 -24.24
C LEU A 408 8.86 10.73 -25.65
N HIS A 409 9.19 11.47 -26.70
CA HIS A 409 9.25 10.93 -28.06
C HIS A 409 10.33 9.86 -28.22
N ASN A 410 11.51 10.11 -27.66
CA ASN A 410 12.66 9.21 -27.77
C ASN A 410 12.55 7.95 -26.88
N ALA A 411 11.64 7.95 -25.91
CA ALA A 411 11.43 6.82 -24.99
C ALA A 411 10.90 5.56 -25.69
N GLY A 412 10.34 5.68 -26.91
CA GLY A 412 9.88 4.52 -27.69
C GLY A 412 8.59 3.87 -27.17
N TRP A 413 7.84 4.56 -26.29
CA TRP A 413 6.61 4.02 -25.69
C TRP A 413 5.35 4.24 -26.53
N GLY A 414 5.47 4.62 -27.80
CA GLY A 414 4.33 4.79 -28.70
C GLY A 414 3.35 5.91 -28.29
N ILE A 415 3.78 6.88 -27.47
CA ILE A 415 2.93 7.94 -26.93
C ILE A 415 2.57 8.93 -28.05
N THR A 416 1.28 9.20 -28.21
CA THR A 416 0.81 10.17 -29.20
C THR A 416 1.11 11.62 -28.77
N PRO A 417 1.31 12.56 -29.72
CA PRO A 417 1.61 13.95 -29.37
C PRO A 417 0.59 14.61 -28.43
N THR A 418 -0.70 14.28 -28.60
CA THR A 418 -1.75 14.77 -27.69
C THR A 418 -1.54 14.32 -26.26
N VAL A 419 -1.15 13.06 -26.04
CA VAL A 419 -0.86 12.53 -24.70
C VAL A 419 0.40 13.15 -24.13
N ILE A 420 1.45 13.35 -24.96
CA ILE A 420 2.68 14.02 -24.53
C ILE A 420 2.37 15.43 -24.01
N GLN A 421 1.61 16.23 -24.77
CA GLN A 421 1.22 17.57 -24.34
C GLN A 421 0.39 17.57 -23.04
N ALA A 422 -0.45 16.56 -22.85
CA ALA A 422 -1.23 16.41 -21.62
C ALA A 422 -0.35 16.00 -20.42
N LEU A 423 0.63 15.10 -20.63
CA LEU A 423 1.59 14.71 -19.59
C LEU A 423 2.48 15.87 -19.14
N LEU A 424 2.91 16.73 -20.07
CA LEU A 424 3.72 17.92 -19.76
C LEU A 424 2.97 18.97 -18.93
N ARG A 425 1.64 18.89 -18.84
CA ARG A 425 0.80 19.77 -18.01
C ARG A 425 0.49 19.22 -16.62
N LEU A 426 1.01 18.06 -16.28
CA LEU A 426 0.87 17.51 -14.93
C LEU A 426 1.46 18.48 -13.90
N SER A 427 0.72 18.70 -12.82
CA SER A 427 1.20 19.51 -11.70
C SER A 427 2.35 18.82 -10.98
N GLU A 428 3.21 19.59 -10.31
CA GLU A 428 4.31 19.01 -9.52
C GLU A 428 3.80 18.01 -8.47
N LYS A 429 2.65 18.28 -7.85
CA LYS A 429 1.99 17.33 -6.94
C LYS A 429 1.75 15.98 -7.61
N GLN A 430 1.17 15.97 -8.81
CA GLN A 430 0.90 14.74 -9.55
C GLN A 430 2.20 14.02 -9.96
N LEU A 431 3.25 14.77 -10.31
CA LEU A 431 4.56 14.18 -10.62
C LEU A 431 5.20 13.52 -9.39
N LEU A 432 5.14 14.17 -8.22
CA LEU A 432 5.66 13.62 -6.97
C LEU A 432 4.87 12.36 -6.52
N GLU A 433 3.56 12.34 -6.71
CA GLU A 433 2.72 11.17 -6.45
C GLU A 433 3.03 10.02 -7.43
N LEU A 434 3.21 10.35 -8.70
CA LEU A 434 3.55 9.39 -9.75
C LEU A 434 4.91 8.71 -9.50
N GLU A 435 5.94 9.46 -9.10
CA GLU A 435 7.26 8.90 -8.77
C GLU A 435 7.22 7.85 -7.66
N ALA A 436 6.33 8.02 -6.69
CA ALA A 436 6.20 7.11 -5.54
C ALA A 436 5.22 5.96 -5.80
N LEU A 437 4.56 5.94 -6.96
CA LEU A 437 3.52 4.97 -7.28
C LEU A 437 4.06 3.54 -7.22
N SER A 438 3.34 2.66 -6.53
CA SER A 438 3.70 1.26 -6.42
C SER A 438 3.04 0.43 -7.53
N LEU A 439 3.86 -0.29 -8.27
CA LEU A 439 3.40 -1.30 -9.21
C LEU A 439 3.60 -2.68 -8.56
N PRO A 440 2.51 -3.44 -8.31
CA PRO A 440 2.63 -4.79 -7.76
C PRO A 440 3.33 -5.74 -8.72
N ASP A 441 4.13 -6.65 -8.16
CA ASP A 441 4.66 -7.78 -8.92
C ASP A 441 3.50 -8.64 -9.43
N THR A 442 3.63 -9.24 -10.62
CA THR A 442 2.69 -10.23 -11.13
C THR A 442 3.32 -11.60 -11.18
N MET A 443 2.49 -12.60 -10.95
CA MET A 443 2.89 -13.99 -11.04
C MET A 443 2.17 -14.63 -12.22
N GLN A 444 2.92 -14.95 -13.25
CA GLN A 444 2.41 -15.70 -14.39
C GLN A 444 2.50 -17.20 -14.09
N ILE A 445 1.37 -17.89 -14.23
CA ILE A 445 1.27 -19.34 -14.09
C ILE A 445 1.25 -19.93 -15.49
N GLU A 446 2.11 -20.90 -15.76
CA GLU A 446 2.16 -21.63 -17.01
C GLU A 446 1.97 -23.13 -16.75
N LEU A 447 1.21 -23.77 -17.59
CA LEU A 447 0.99 -25.22 -17.57
C LEU A 447 1.77 -25.89 -18.70
N ASN A 448 2.43 -27.00 -18.39
CA ASN A 448 2.96 -27.87 -19.43
C ASN A 448 1.81 -28.69 -20.05
N VAL A 449 1.45 -28.35 -21.30
CA VAL A 449 0.34 -28.97 -22.00
C VAL A 449 0.71 -30.26 -22.76
N MET A 450 1.98 -30.65 -22.76
CA MET A 450 2.42 -31.90 -23.36
C MET A 450 2.08 -33.11 -22.48
N HIS A 451 1.72 -34.22 -23.06
CA HIS A 451 1.53 -35.50 -22.37
C HIS A 451 2.88 -36.12 -21.97
N ASP A 452 2.88 -36.96 -20.96
CA ASP A 452 4.09 -37.63 -20.45
C ASP A 452 4.88 -38.31 -21.59
N GLY A 453 6.17 -37.94 -21.73
CA GLY A 453 7.09 -38.45 -22.77
C GLY A 453 7.19 -37.60 -24.05
N GLY A 454 6.43 -36.53 -24.20
CA GLY A 454 6.40 -35.69 -25.40
C GLY A 454 7.26 -34.41 -25.35
N GLY A 455 8.04 -34.18 -24.29
CA GLY A 455 8.78 -32.93 -24.08
C GLY A 455 8.01 -31.92 -23.25
N VAL A 456 8.42 -30.64 -23.32
CA VAL A 456 7.83 -29.55 -22.49
C VAL A 456 7.30 -28.47 -23.41
N LEU A 457 6.01 -28.15 -23.30
CA LEU A 457 5.36 -27.02 -23.96
C LEU A 457 4.59 -26.19 -22.94
N TRP A 458 5.18 -25.08 -22.56
CA TRP A 458 4.57 -24.15 -21.62
C TRP A 458 3.56 -23.25 -22.29
N ARG A 459 2.37 -23.13 -21.69
CA ARG A 459 1.36 -22.13 -22.07
C ARG A 459 0.91 -21.33 -20.86
N PRO A 460 0.80 -20.00 -21.01
CA PRO A 460 0.26 -19.14 -19.95
C PRO A 460 -1.16 -19.53 -19.58
N ILE A 461 -1.52 -19.41 -18.32
CA ILE A 461 -2.85 -19.79 -17.81
C ILE A 461 -3.99 -19.07 -18.56
N ASP A 462 -3.77 -17.85 -19.01
CA ASP A 462 -4.77 -17.03 -19.72
C ASP A 462 -5.06 -17.52 -21.15
N GLU A 463 -4.18 -18.36 -21.72
CA GLU A 463 -4.34 -18.99 -23.04
C GLU A 463 -4.89 -20.43 -22.99
N LEU A 464 -5.13 -20.93 -21.77
CA LEU A 464 -5.57 -22.30 -21.54
C LEU A 464 -7.10 -22.42 -21.56
N SER A 465 -7.59 -23.64 -21.89
CA SER A 465 -8.98 -23.98 -21.63
C SER A 465 -9.32 -23.94 -20.15
N THR A 466 -10.60 -23.75 -19.81
CA THR A 466 -11.09 -23.74 -18.44
C THR A 466 -10.59 -24.92 -17.61
N GLY A 467 -10.68 -26.14 -18.20
CA GLY A 467 -10.21 -27.36 -17.54
C GLY A 467 -8.70 -27.35 -17.26
N GLN A 468 -7.91 -26.89 -18.21
CA GLN A 468 -6.46 -26.74 -18.04
C GLN A 468 -6.09 -25.68 -17.01
N GLN A 469 -6.81 -24.55 -16.96
CA GLN A 469 -6.63 -23.51 -15.95
C GLN A 469 -6.88 -24.06 -14.53
N CYS A 470 -8.00 -24.76 -14.35
CA CYS A 470 -8.33 -25.40 -13.06
C CYS A 470 -7.29 -26.45 -12.68
N THR A 471 -6.77 -27.18 -13.67
CA THR A 471 -5.69 -28.15 -13.45
C THR A 471 -4.41 -27.49 -12.94
N ALA A 472 -3.97 -26.39 -13.55
CA ALA A 472 -2.78 -25.67 -13.12
C ALA A 472 -2.92 -25.21 -11.65
N VAL A 473 -4.08 -24.69 -11.27
CA VAL A 473 -4.37 -24.31 -9.89
C VAL A 473 -4.39 -25.51 -8.95
N LEU A 474 -4.99 -26.63 -9.37
CA LEU A 474 -5.07 -27.83 -8.54
C LEU A 474 -3.67 -28.43 -8.27
N HIS A 475 -2.75 -28.42 -9.23
CA HIS A 475 -1.37 -28.81 -9.00
C HIS A 475 -0.70 -27.97 -7.90
N LEU A 476 -0.99 -26.65 -7.84
CA LEU A 476 -0.52 -25.80 -6.75
C LEU A 476 -1.14 -26.18 -5.40
N LEU A 477 -2.45 -26.47 -5.39
CA LEU A 477 -3.17 -26.85 -4.17
C LEU A 477 -2.74 -28.20 -3.61
N LEU A 478 -2.25 -29.12 -4.46
CA LEU A 478 -1.74 -30.43 -4.04
C LEU A 478 -0.32 -30.37 -3.46
N LEU A 479 0.37 -29.24 -3.54
CA LEU A 479 1.69 -29.08 -2.91
C LEU A 479 1.60 -29.29 -1.39
N ASP A 480 2.73 -29.73 -0.82
CA ASP A 480 2.86 -30.04 0.60
C ASP A 480 2.36 -28.92 1.52
N ASN A 481 1.29 -29.22 2.23
CA ASN A 481 0.73 -28.47 3.33
C ASN A 481 0.30 -29.48 4.39
N LYS A 482 0.40 -29.15 5.67
CA LYS A 482 0.05 -30.06 6.77
C LYS A 482 -1.43 -30.02 7.13
N ASP A 483 -2.12 -28.92 6.83
CA ASP A 483 -3.55 -28.76 7.12
C ASP A 483 -4.41 -29.42 6.03
N PRO A 484 -5.62 -29.87 6.33
CA PRO A 484 -6.48 -30.53 5.38
C PRO A 484 -6.81 -29.67 4.13
N LEU A 485 -7.01 -30.34 2.98
CA LEU A 485 -7.60 -29.75 1.79
C LEU A 485 -9.00 -30.33 1.59
N ILE A 486 -9.97 -29.45 1.47
CA ILE A 486 -11.37 -29.81 1.27
C ILE A 486 -11.81 -29.28 -0.09
N LEU A 487 -12.26 -30.18 -0.96
CA LEU A 487 -12.69 -29.88 -2.32
C LEU A 487 -14.11 -30.40 -2.55
N ASP A 488 -14.97 -29.52 -3.05
CA ASP A 488 -16.34 -29.84 -3.39
C ASP A 488 -16.49 -29.81 -4.91
N GLN A 489 -16.71 -31.00 -5.50
CA GLN A 489 -16.85 -31.24 -6.93
C GLN A 489 -15.74 -30.58 -7.79
N PRO A 490 -14.45 -30.89 -7.52
CA PRO A 490 -13.36 -30.32 -8.32
C PRO A 490 -13.41 -30.74 -9.79
N GLU A 491 -14.07 -31.86 -10.09
CA GLU A 491 -14.23 -32.43 -11.44
C GLU A 491 -15.11 -31.62 -12.39
N ASP A 492 -16.00 -30.77 -11.92
CA ASP A 492 -16.96 -30.04 -12.73
C ASP A 492 -16.29 -29.18 -13.83
N ASN A 493 -15.07 -28.70 -13.54
CA ASN A 493 -14.30 -27.85 -14.41
C ASN A 493 -13.00 -28.51 -14.91
N LEU A 494 -12.86 -29.83 -14.77
CA LEU A 494 -11.66 -30.58 -15.15
C LEU A 494 -11.96 -31.57 -16.27
N ASP A 495 -10.95 -31.84 -17.11
CA ASP A 495 -11.03 -32.93 -18.08
C ASP A 495 -10.83 -34.29 -17.38
N ASN A 496 -11.74 -35.25 -17.64
CA ASN A 496 -11.70 -36.59 -17.03
C ASN A 496 -10.39 -37.34 -17.30
N ALA A 497 -9.84 -37.23 -18.51
CA ALA A 497 -8.56 -37.84 -18.86
C ALA A 497 -7.43 -37.27 -18.00
N PHE A 498 -7.48 -35.98 -17.79
CA PHE A 498 -6.50 -35.27 -17.00
C PHE A 498 -6.57 -35.61 -15.50
N ILE A 499 -7.78 -35.82 -14.98
CA ILE A 499 -7.98 -36.27 -13.58
C ILE A 499 -7.32 -37.63 -13.39
N ALA A 500 -7.63 -38.60 -14.26
CA ALA A 500 -7.16 -39.97 -14.16
C ALA A 500 -5.64 -40.10 -14.30
N GLU A 501 -5.02 -39.40 -15.23
CA GLU A 501 -3.60 -39.55 -15.54
C GLU A 501 -2.67 -38.76 -14.64
N ARG A 502 -3.05 -37.54 -14.24
CA ARG A 502 -2.13 -36.62 -13.53
C ARG A 502 -2.52 -36.36 -12.09
N ILE A 503 -3.76 -35.97 -11.83
CA ILE A 503 -4.18 -35.54 -10.49
C ILE A 503 -4.17 -36.71 -9.51
N VAL A 504 -4.66 -37.86 -9.92
CA VAL A 504 -4.71 -39.05 -9.07
C VAL A 504 -3.32 -39.49 -8.60
N THR A 505 -2.34 -39.46 -9.49
CA THR A 505 -0.96 -39.83 -9.14
C THR A 505 -0.38 -38.89 -8.08
N GLU A 506 -0.63 -37.58 -8.20
CA GLU A 506 -0.18 -36.60 -7.20
C GLU A 506 -0.95 -36.71 -5.90
N LEU A 507 -2.26 -36.90 -5.97
CA LEU A 507 -3.10 -37.11 -4.81
C LEU A 507 -2.63 -38.32 -3.97
N ARG A 508 -2.29 -39.43 -4.62
CA ARG A 508 -1.74 -40.62 -3.94
C ARG A 508 -0.42 -40.36 -3.21
N ARG A 509 0.41 -39.46 -3.73
CA ARG A 509 1.65 -39.05 -3.03
C ARG A 509 1.35 -38.07 -1.91
N ALA A 510 0.51 -37.06 -2.16
CA ALA A 510 0.23 -36.00 -1.22
C ALA A 510 -0.59 -36.48 0.00
N LYS A 511 -1.47 -37.49 -0.14
CA LYS A 511 -2.27 -38.04 0.97
C LYS A 511 -1.43 -38.70 2.07
N LEU A 512 -0.18 -39.06 1.80
CA LEU A 512 0.75 -39.58 2.80
C LEU A 512 1.16 -38.54 3.84
N SER A 513 1.09 -37.25 3.49
CA SER A 513 1.52 -36.12 4.35
C SER A 513 0.37 -35.18 4.74
N ARG A 514 -0.78 -35.26 4.04
CA ARG A 514 -1.90 -34.34 4.18
C ARG A 514 -3.24 -35.06 4.10
N GLN A 515 -4.21 -34.63 4.90
CA GLN A 515 -5.59 -35.11 4.80
C GLN A 515 -6.32 -34.40 3.65
N PHE A 516 -7.04 -35.19 2.84
CA PHE A 516 -7.90 -34.72 1.77
C PHE A 516 -9.35 -35.14 2.04
N LEU A 517 -10.28 -34.22 1.80
CA LEU A 517 -11.72 -34.49 1.83
C LEU A 517 -12.33 -34.03 0.51
N PHE A 518 -12.91 -34.97 -0.21
CA PHE A 518 -13.60 -34.70 -1.47
C PHE A 518 -15.09 -34.97 -1.33
N ALA A 519 -15.91 -34.04 -1.79
CA ALA A 519 -17.27 -34.36 -2.20
C ALA A 519 -17.25 -34.48 -3.72
N THR A 520 -17.53 -35.66 -4.27
CA THR A 520 -17.36 -35.94 -5.71
C THR A 520 -18.39 -36.90 -6.23
N HIS A 521 -18.72 -36.75 -7.50
CA HIS A 521 -19.50 -37.73 -8.29
C HIS A 521 -18.64 -38.43 -9.38
N ASN A 522 -17.33 -38.19 -9.40
CA ASN A 522 -16.38 -38.76 -10.37
C ASN A 522 -15.64 -39.96 -9.74
N ALA A 523 -15.83 -41.14 -10.35
CA ALA A 523 -15.23 -42.38 -9.87
C ALA A 523 -13.69 -42.36 -9.82
N ASN A 524 -13.03 -41.58 -10.66
CA ASN A 524 -11.58 -41.53 -10.72
C ASN A 524 -10.98 -41.06 -9.39
N ILE A 525 -11.65 -40.17 -8.65
CA ILE A 525 -11.12 -39.62 -7.41
C ILE A 525 -11.10 -40.65 -6.29
N PRO A 526 -12.26 -41.29 -5.89
CA PRO A 526 -12.24 -42.24 -4.78
C PRO A 526 -11.59 -43.57 -5.17
N VAL A 527 -11.76 -44.06 -6.40
CA VAL A 527 -11.28 -45.38 -6.83
C VAL A 527 -9.78 -45.34 -7.15
N PHE A 528 -9.37 -44.51 -8.09
CA PHE A 528 -7.95 -44.43 -8.47
C PHE A 528 -7.13 -43.60 -7.45
N GLY A 529 -7.76 -42.67 -6.73
CA GLY A 529 -7.14 -42.00 -5.60
C GLY A 529 -6.90 -42.87 -4.39
N ASP A 530 -7.48 -44.12 -4.39
CA ASP A 530 -7.33 -45.10 -3.34
C ASP A 530 -7.76 -44.51 -1.99
N ALA A 531 -9.06 -44.17 -1.90
CA ALA A 531 -9.62 -43.52 -0.73
C ALA A 531 -9.69 -44.46 0.48
N GLU A 532 -9.10 -44.07 1.61
CA GLU A 532 -9.11 -44.82 2.87
C GLU A 532 -10.49 -44.84 3.51
N TRP A 533 -11.33 -43.86 3.22
CA TRP A 533 -12.70 -43.76 3.70
C TRP A 533 -13.61 -43.15 2.66
N ILE A 534 -14.70 -43.80 2.38
CA ILE A 534 -15.79 -43.35 1.51
C ILE A 534 -17.08 -43.39 2.36
N GLY A 535 -17.81 -42.28 2.36
CA GLY A 535 -19.13 -42.19 2.95
C GLY A 535 -20.16 -41.87 1.87
N VAL A 536 -21.14 -42.74 1.71
CA VAL A 536 -22.23 -42.57 0.73
C VAL A 536 -23.43 -41.94 1.43
N LEU A 537 -23.81 -40.73 0.94
CA LEU A 537 -24.97 -40.00 1.48
C LEU A 537 -26.25 -40.57 0.83
N SER A 538 -27.19 -40.99 1.67
CA SER A 538 -28.56 -41.35 1.31
C SER A 538 -29.55 -40.36 1.91
N VAL A 539 -30.72 -40.23 1.27
CA VAL A 539 -31.83 -39.40 1.79
C VAL A 539 -32.93 -40.35 2.32
N GLU A 540 -33.11 -40.31 3.64
CA GLU A 540 -34.18 -41.02 4.33
C GLU A 540 -35.06 -39.99 5.05
N GLU A 541 -36.38 -40.08 4.81
CA GLU A 541 -37.35 -39.15 5.40
C GLU A 541 -37.01 -37.63 5.20
N GLY A 542 -36.41 -37.29 4.07
CA GLY A 542 -35.98 -35.92 3.74
C GLY A 542 -34.71 -35.46 4.49
N LYS A 543 -33.99 -36.38 5.13
CA LYS A 543 -32.73 -36.09 5.82
C LYS A 543 -31.59 -36.86 5.18
N GLY A 544 -30.49 -36.14 4.89
CA GLY A 544 -29.24 -36.76 4.42
C GLY A 544 -28.54 -37.48 5.57
N ARG A 545 -28.22 -38.75 5.39
CA ARG A 545 -27.51 -39.60 6.36
C ARG A 545 -26.44 -40.45 5.67
N ILE A 546 -25.45 -40.87 6.45
CA ILE A 546 -24.51 -41.91 6.08
C ILE A 546 -24.77 -43.05 7.07
N LEU A 547 -25.26 -44.18 6.55
CA LEU A 547 -25.52 -45.35 7.36
C LEU A 547 -24.21 -46.12 7.65
N PRO A 548 -24.14 -46.92 8.71
CA PRO A 548 -22.95 -47.72 9.03
C PRO A 548 -22.46 -48.61 7.88
N GLU A 549 -23.39 -49.19 7.08
CA GLU A 549 -23.13 -50.01 5.91
C GLU A 549 -22.77 -49.22 4.66
N GLN A 550 -22.90 -47.91 4.69
CA GLN A 550 -22.63 -46.99 3.57
C GLN A 550 -21.28 -46.25 3.73
N GLN A 551 -20.43 -46.71 4.64
CA GLN A 551 -19.14 -46.10 4.88
C GLN A 551 -18.04 -47.13 5.07
N GLY A 552 -16.85 -46.85 4.56
CA GLY A 552 -15.70 -47.71 4.67
C GLY A 552 -14.64 -47.46 3.62
N ALA A 553 -13.63 -48.30 3.56
CA ALA A 553 -12.59 -48.25 2.56
C ALA A 553 -13.07 -48.76 1.21
N ILE A 554 -12.45 -48.33 0.12
CA ILE A 554 -12.78 -48.80 -1.23
C ILE A 554 -12.57 -50.31 -1.44
N ASP A 555 -11.74 -50.92 -0.59
CA ASP A 555 -11.48 -52.39 -0.63
C ASP A 555 -12.65 -53.26 -0.12
N LEU A 556 -13.62 -52.66 0.56
CA LEU A 556 -14.80 -53.38 1.04
C LEU A 556 -15.78 -53.64 -0.11
N PRO A 557 -16.24 -54.89 -0.35
CA PRO A 557 -17.13 -55.22 -1.44
C PRO A 557 -18.42 -54.42 -1.47
N GLU A 558 -18.98 -54.10 -0.30
CA GLU A 558 -20.19 -53.32 -0.14
C GLU A 558 -19.98 -51.88 -0.66
N ILE A 559 -18.83 -51.28 -0.33
CA ILE A 559 -18.45 -49.91 -0.75
C ILE A 559 -18.11 -49.87 -2.24
N GLN A 560 -17.43 -50.92 -2.75
CA GLN A 560 -17.19 -51.06 -4.18
C GLN A 560 -18.51 -51.09 -4.97
N CYS A 561 -19.49 -51.88 -4.52
CA CYS A 561 -20.79 -51.97 -5.13
C CYS A 561 -21.55 -50.64 -5.11
N LEU A 562 -21.55 -49.96 -3.94
CA LEU A 562 -22.18 -48.65 -3.79
C LEU A 562 -21.51 -47.61 -4.68
N ALA A 563 -20.18 -47.54 -4.72
CA ALA A 563 -19.41 -46.63 -5.54
C ALA A 563 -19.72 -46.90 -7.05
N ALA A 564 -19.68 -48.14 -7.49
CA ALA A 564 -20.00 -48.51 -8.88
C ALA A 564 -21.44 -48.13 -9.24
N ASN A 565 -22.41 -48.37 -8.34
CA ASN A 565 -23.81 -48.05 -8.60
C ASN A 565 -24.06 -46.54 -8.75
N ILE A 566 -23.45 -45.72 -7.89
CA ILE A 566 -23.68 -44.28 -7.85
C ILE A 566 -22.85 -43.54 -8.91
N LEU A 567 -21.57 -43.89 -9.02
CA LEU A 567 -20.63 -43.14 -9.88
C LEU A 567 -20.61 -43.66 -11.32
N GLU A 568 -20.91 -44.96 -11.54
CA GLU A 568 -20.84 -45.58 -12.86
C GLU A 568 -22.20 -46.05 -13.41
N GLY A 569 -23.25 -45.90 -12.63
CA GLY A 569 -24.59 -46.39 -13.00
C GLY A 569 -24.76 -47.90 -12.86
N GLY A 570 -23.91 -48.53 -12.06
CA GLY A 570 -23.91 -49.96 -11.77
C GLY A 570 -23.12 -50.83 -12.76
N GLN A 571 -22.93 -52.08 -12.38
CA GLN A 571 -22.12 -53.06 -13.12
C GLN A 571 -22.62 -53.26 -14.56
N SER A 572 -23.93 -53.21 -14.78
CA SER A 572 -24.53 -53.38 -16.11
C SER A 572 -24.15 -52.22 -17.04
N ALA A 573 -24.30 -50.98 -16.58
CA ALA A 573 -23.93 -49.78 -17.37
C ALA A 573 -22.41 -49.70 -17.64
N PHE A 574 -21.60 -50.09 -16.64
CA PHE A 574 -20.16 -50.18 -16.81
C PHE A 574 -19.76 -51.21 -17.87
N ASN A 575 -20.34 -52.42 -17.84
CA ASN A 575 -20.06 -53.49 -18.80
C ASN A 575 -20.55 -53.09 -20.25
N GLN A 576 -21.72 -52.47 -20.37
CA GLN A 576 -22.20 -51.98 -21.67
C GLN A 576 -21.26 -50.91 -22.27
N ARG A 577 -20.73 -49.99 -21.43
CA ARG A 577 -19.73 -49.02 -21.89
C ARG A 577 -18.45 -49.70 -22.32
N ARG A 578 -17.93 -50.64 -21.53
CA ARG A 578 -16.73 -51.43 -21.85
C ARG A 578 -16.86 -52.15 -23.20
N GLU A 579 -17.99 -52.83 -23.45
CA GLU A 579 -18.28 -53.47 -24.71
C GLU A 579 -18.37 -52.50 -25.88
N LYS A 580 -19.05 -51.36 -25.67
CA LYS A 580 -19.19 -50.33 -26.71
C LYS A 580 -17.88 -49.67 -27.10
N TYR A 581 -16.94 -49.52 -26.15
CA TYR A 581 -15.59 -49.00 -26.42
C TYR A 581 -14.63 -50.07 -26.95
N GLY A 582 -15.03 -51.34 -27.04
CA GLY A 582 -14.22 -52.45 -27.56
C GLY A 582 -13.13 -52.91 -26.57
N PHE A 583 -13.24 -52.56 -25.31
CA PHE A 583 -12.32 -53.06 -24.29
C PHE A 583 -12.69 -54.50 -23.91
N LYS A 584 -11.69 -55.40 -23.93
CA LYS A 584 -11.83 -56.80 -23.54
C LYS A 584 -11.84 -57.00 -22.05
#